data_993d67e45c1d1ecd5be471a43cd0e30c
#
_entry.id   993d67e45c1d1ecd5be471a43cd0e30c
#
_cell.length_a   1.000
_cell.length_b   1.000
_cell.length_c   1.000
_cell.angle_alpha   90.00
_cell.angle_beta   90.00
_cell.angle_gamma   90.00
#
_symmetry.space_group_name_H-M   'P 1'
#
loop_
_entity.id
_entity.type
_entity.pdbx_description
1 polymer ?
#
loop_
_entity_poly.entity_id
_entity_poly.type
_entity_poly.pdbx_seq_one_letter_code
_entity_poly.pdbx_strand_id
1 'polypeptide(L)'
;MKHNVILLLCLVLGLFSCYDDKGNYDYREIDELTITGIPEELMSALYKSENLVLSPAVTSKFDGVINADDPNYEFSYYYDRPVGGDFLEPRLLDSSRVKDLNILAEIDPGNYTVWFKVKDLRTNIVTSAEFKLSVVTSTTKGWVVLCEEGSERKVRIDMIGEVGDRIAVSRNLLDFLPESHGACQILLESNMLYTANSPYLNLYTEDNSFCIWSYNGNFNRNFNDPRSTVFARSIDDFIVREENNYSYIVITADGDVYQKMSSSSALYDVKINVDEPFGEPNYKMAPFIGVGWSNGYNGILYDKTNRRFKYFLQYAVIPNGTKYLFDPKEPETGSKLFDWNTGKDMVYMAGTRQGGGNLVFALLKDAAGQYSIYGITAGQYQDSPVQSTYMDIDAAKAPGLANATCFAFHPTLPFLIYNSGNEVYLYDMSTRSARRVL
;
A
#
# COMPACT_ATOMS: atom_id res chain seq x y z
N MET A 1 84.62 -30.44 -0.33
CA MET A 1 84.50 -29.84 -1.69
C MET A 1 83.60 -30.57 -2.64
N LYS A 2 83.66 -31.96 -2.68
CA LYS A 2 82.82 -32.73 -3.65
C LYS A 2 81.32 -32.63 -3.43
N HIS A 3 80.82 -32.49 -2.18
CA HIS A 3 79.35 -32.33 -1.89
C HIS A 3 78.75 -31.00 -2.35
N ASN A 4 79.51 -29.96 -2.25
CA ASN A 4 79.00 -28.60 -2.65
C ASN A 4 78.94 -28.44 -4.17
N VAL A 5 79.77 -29.16 -4.90
CA VAL A 5 79.74 -29.16 -6.38
C VAL A 5 78.52 -29.91 -6.88
N ILE A 6 78.17 -31.07 -6.25
CA ILE A 6 76.96 -31.81 -6.62
C ILE A 6 75.69 -31.03 -6.32
N LEU A 7 75.68 -30.35 -5.19
CA LEU A 7 74.50 -29.48 -4.84
C LEU A 7 74.30 -28.33 -5.82
N LEU A 8 75.42 -27.73 -6.27
CA LEU A 8 75.42 -26.65 -7.24
C LEU A 8 74.97 -27.14 -8.62
N LEU A 9 75.42 -28.39 -9.00
CA LEU A 9 75.03 -28.98 -10.26
C LEU A 9 73.55 -29.38 -10.31
N CYS A 10 72.97 -29.88 -9.18
CA CYS A 10 71.54 -30.14 -9.06
C CYS A 10 70.71 -28.84 -9.09
N LEU A 11 71.23 -27.75 -8.50
CA LEU A 11 70.54 -26.46 -8.55
C LEU A 11 70.46 -25.87 -9.95
N VAL A 12 71.58 -26.03 -10.71
CA VAL A 12 71.68 -25.53 -12.11
C VAL A 12 70.80 -26.39 -13.04
N LEU A 13 70.77 -27.73 -12.88
CA LEU A 13 69.91 -28.61 -13.66
C LEU A 13 68.40 -28.40 -13.35
N GLY A 14 68.04 -27.99 -12.11
CA GLY A 14 66.69 -27.61 -11.75
C GLY A 14 66.18 -26.34 -12.38
N LEU A 15 67.07 -25.42 -12.74
CA LEU A 15 66.74 -24.15 -13.39
C LEU A 15 66.48 -24.27 -14.91
N PHE A 16 66.90 -25.37 -15.53
CA PHE A 16 66.62 -25.60 -16.95
C PHE A 16 65.38 -26.45 -17.20
N SER A 17 64.77 -27.00 -16.17
CA SER A 17 63.53 -27.83 -16.29
C SER A 17 62.28 -27.01 -16.57
N CYS A 18 62.30 -25.71 -16.49
CA CYS A 18 61.15 -24.83 -16.75
C CYS A 18 61.18 -24.09 -18.09
N TYR A 19 62.08 -24.46 -19.03
CA TYR A 19 62.29 -23.56 -20.18
C TYR A 19 61.86 -24.13 -21.53
N ASP A 20 61.15 -25.21 -21.63
CA ASP A 20 60.59 -25.65 -22.91
C ASP A 20 59.23 -26.32 -22.76
N ASP A 21 58.30 -25.69 -22.05
CA ASP A 21 56.94 -25.94 -22.39
C ASP A 21 56.58 -25.13 -23.65
N LYS A 22 57.09 -25.60 -24.79
CA LYS A 22 56.47 -25.28 -26.07
C LYS A 22 55.17 -26.01 -26.12
N GLY A 23 54.25 -25.58 -25.25
CA GLY A 23 52.89 -26.08 -25.29
C GLY A 23 52.39 -26.00 -26.72
N ASN A 24 52.07 -27.16 -27.24
CA ASN A 24 51.40 -27.31 -28.53
C ASN A 24 49.94 -26.81 -28.34
N TYR A 25 49.84 -25.58 -27.84
CA TYR A 25 48.56 -24.89 -27.71
C TYR A 25 48.20 -24.36 -29.08
N ASP A 26 47.32 -25.09 -29.73
CA ASP A 26 46.66 -24.64 -30.94
C ASP A 26 45.71 -23.51 -30.49
N TYR A 27 46.26 -22.29 -30.40
CA TYR A 27 45.49 -21.09 -30.01
C TYR A 27 44.48 -20.79 -31.13
N ARG A 28 43.28 -21.33 -30.94
CA ARG A 28 42.17 -20.92 -31.78
C ARG A 28 41.67 -19.54 -31.31
N GLU A 29 41.54 -18.66 -32.23
CA GLU A 29 40.89 -17.36 -31.98
C GLU A 29 39.47 -17.64 -31.43
N ILE A 30 39.13 -17.06 -30.29
CA ILE A 30 37.80 -17.18 -29.69
C ILE A 30 36.84 -16.30 -30.48
N ASP A 31 35.71 -16.82 -30.84
CA ASP A 31 34.66 -16.07 -31.48
C ASP A 31 34.03 -15.11 -30.45
N GLU A 32 34.07 -13.82 -30.76
CA GLU A 32 33.49 -12.77 -29.94
C GLU A 32 32.04 -12.53 -30.39
N LEU A 33 31.10 -12.88 -29.51
CA LEU A 33 29.65 -12.59 -29.73
C LEU A 33 29.28 -11.24 -29.15
N THR A 34 28.62 -10.41 -29.95
CA THR A 34 28.02 -9.16 -29.53
C THR A 34 26.51 -9.33 -29.49
N ILE A 35 25.91 -9.02 -28.33
CA ILE A 35 24.45 -9.07 -28.10
C ILE A 35 23.95 -7.63 -27.98
N THR A 36 22.94 -7.28 -28.76
CA THR A 36 22.26 -5.96 -28.73
C THR A 36 20.76 -6.13 -28.71
N GLY A 37 20.00 -5.06 -28.48
CA GLY A 37 18.53 -5.11 -28.38
C GLY A 37 18.00 -5.70 -27.07
N ILE A 38 18.85 -5.73 -26.03
CA ILE A 38 18.46 -6.04 -24.67
C ILE A 38 18.00 -4.73 -23.99
N PRO A 39 16.86 -4.72 -23.24
CA PRO A 39 16.38 -3.53 -22.54
C PRO A 39 17.42 -3.00 -21.54
N GLU A 40 17.75 -1.72 -21.63
CA GLU A 40 18.56 -1.02 -20.62
C GLU A 40 17.71 -0.56 -19.44
N GLU A 41 16.44 -0.26 -19.69
CA GLU A 41 15.46 0.12 -18.69
C GLU A 41 14.71 -1.10 -18.14
N LEU A 42 14.00 -0.90 -17.02
CA LEU A 42 13.17 -1.92 -16.40
C LEU A 42 12.03 -2.35 -17.33
N MET A 43 12.05 -3.60 -17.78
CA MET A 43 10.95 -4.21 -18.50
C MET A 43 9.84 -4.59 -17.52
N SER A 44 8.58 -4.23 -17.81
CA SER A 44 7.43 -4.58 -16.97
C SER A 44 6.39 -5.35 -17.76
N ALA A 45 5.77 -6.36 -17.13
CA ALA A 45 4.67 -7.11 -17.74
C ALA A 45 3.61 -7.48 -16.70
N LEU A 46 2.35 -7.52 -17.13
CA LEU A 46 1.23 -7.99 -16.31
C LEU A 46 1.19 -9.51 -16.24
N TYR A 47 1.20 -10.03 -15.02
CA TYR A 47 1.07 -11.45 -14.71
C TYR A 47 -0.16 -12.06 -15.40
N LYS A 48 0.05 -13.14 -16.15
CA LYS A 48 -0.97 -13.90 -16.91
C LYS A 48 -1.85 -13.07 -17.84
N SER A 49 -1.39 -11.89 -18.26
CA SER A 49 -2.16 -10.99 -19.12
C SER A 49 -1.36 -10.39 -20.25
N GLU A 50 -0.04 -10.31 -20.12
CA GLU A 50 0.84 -9.75 -21.13
C GLU A 50 1.96 -10.70 -21.48
N ASN A 51 2.42 -10.61 -22.72
CA ASN A 51 3.56 -11.36 -23.17
C ASN A 51 4.85 -10.60 -22.92
N LEU A 52 5.87 -11.33 -22.51
CA LEU A 52 7.25 -10.91 -22.53
C LEU A 52 7.75 -11.06 -23.97
N VAL A 53 8.01 -9.94 -24.63
CA VAL A 53 8.44 -9.92 -26.02
C VAL A 53 9.84 -9.33 -26.10
N LEU A 54 10.80 -10.09 -26.63
CA LEU A 54 12.18 -9.66 -26.80
C LEU A 54 12.78 -10.29 -28.04
N SER A 55 13.45 -9.50 -28.89
CA SER A 55 14.11 -9.95 -30.10
C SER A 55 15.55 -9.42 -30.15
N PRO A 56 16.48 -10.06 -29.42
CA PRO A 56 17.86 -9.63 -29.40
C PRO A 56 18.57 -9.88 -30.73
N ALA A 57 19.44 -8.98 -31.11
CA ALA A 57 20.34 -9.20 -32.23
C ALA A 57 21.68 -9.75 -31.72
N VAL A 58 22.16 -10.81 -32.35
CA VAL A 58 23.42 -11.46 -32.04
C VAL A 58 24.32 -11.42 -33.26
N THR A 59 25.56 -11.03 -33.09
CA THR A 59 26.57 -10.95 -34.14
C THR A 59 27.83 -11.67 -33.68
N SER A 60 28.34 -12.57 -34.50
CA SER A 60 29.63 -13.24 -34.33
C SER A 60 30.69 -12.52 -35.13
N LYS A 61 31.92 -12.49 -34.62
CA LYS A 61 33.07 -11.98 -35.33
C LYS A 61 33.37 -12.82 -36.61
N PHE A 62 33.09 -14.11 -36.57
CA PHE A 62 33.40 -15.02 -37.68
C PHE A 62 32.19 -15.34 -38.58
N ASP A 63 31.03 -15.52 -37.97
CA ASP A 63 29.83 -15.99 -38.71
C ASP A 63 28.92 -14.81 -39.12
N GLY A 64 29.21 -13.58 -38.65
CA GLY A 64 28.35 -12.43 -38.92
C GLY A 64 27.07 -12.46 -38.09
N VAL A 65 25.93 -12.07 -38.69
CA VAL A 65 24.63 -12.04 -38.03
C VAL A 65 24.12 -13.46 -37.80
N ILE A 66 23.80 -13.79 -36.54
CA ILE A 66 23.32 -15.10 -36.14
C ILE A 66 21.78 -15.09 -36.14
N ASN A 67 21.21 -16.00 -36.95
CA ASN A 67 19.76 -16.18 -37.03
C ASN A 67 19.25 -17.16 -35.95
N ALA A 68 17.93 -17.15 -35.73
CA ALA A 68 17.29 -17.97 -34.69
C ALA A 68 17.40 -19.49 -34.97
N ASP A 69 17.58 -19.87 -36.21
CA ASP A 69 17.65 -21.26 -36.69
C ASP A 69 19.10 -21.73 -36.97
N ASP A 70 20.10 -20.93 -36.62
CA ASP A 70 21.50 -21.33 -36.82
C ASP A 70 21.86 -22.54 -35.94
N PRO A 71 22.27 -23.68 -36.55
CA PRO A 71 22.51 -24.91 -35.85
C PRO A 71 23.75 -24.88 -34.95
N ASN A 72 24.62 -23.90 -35.09
CA ASN A 72 25.83 -23.76 -34.31
C ASN A 72 25.62 -23.07 -32.97
N TYR A 73 24.45 -22.50 -32.76
CA TYR A 73 24.17 -21.71 -31.56
C TYR A 73 22.92 -22.19 -30.85
N GLU A 74 22.97 -22.15 -29.52
CA GLU A 74 21.81 -22.40 -28.64
C GLU A 74 21.48 -21.16 -27.85
N PHE A 75 20.18 -20.81 -27.81
CA PHE A 75 19.68 -19.62 -27.11
C PHE A 75 18.90 -20.05 -25.89
N SER A 76 18.95 -19.26 -24.82
CA SER A 76 18.14 -19.52 -23.62
C SER A 76 17.96 -18.26 -22.78
N TYR A 77 16.85 -18.20 -22.04
CA TYR A 77 16.56 -17.16 -21.08
C TYR A 77 16.47 -17.77 -19.68
N TYR A 78 17.21 -17.19 -18.74
CA TYR A 78 17.20 -17.59 -17.34
C TYR A 78 16.82 -16.42 -16.46
N TYR A 79 16.12 -16.67 -15.38
CA TYR A 79 15.86 -15.69 -14.35
C TYR A 79 16.22 -16.25 -12.97
N ASP A 80 16.57 -15.37 -12.02
CA ASP A 80 16.84 -15.74 -10.64
C ASP A 80 15.53 -15.84 -9.84
N ARG A 81 15.21 -17.04 -9.39
CA ARG A 81 14.09 -17.31 -8.53
C ARG A 81 14.53 -17.25 -7.07
N PRO A 82 13.90 -16.42 -6.20
CA PRO A 82 14.10 -16.48 -4.76
C PRO A 82 13.61 -17.83 -4.21
N VAL A 83 14.47 -18.53 -3.45
CA VAL A 83 14.14 -19.84 -2.85
C VAL A 83 14.13 -19.80 -1.32
N GLY A 84 14.31 -18.62 -0.72
CA GLY A 84 14.29 -18.36 0.72
C GLY A 84 15.58 -17.70 1.19
N GLY A 85 15.45 -16.71 2.08
CA GLY A 85 16.55 -15.84 2.47
C GLY A 85 17.16 -15.12 1.26
N ASP A 86 18.50 -15.00 1.24
CA ASP A 86 19.23 -14.35 0.14
C ASP A 86 19.64 -15.32 -0.98
N PHE A 87 19.09 -16.54 -0.98
CA PHE A 87 19.44 -17.53 -1.98
C PHE A 87 18.58 -17.39 -3.24
N LEU A 88 19.26 -17.34 -4.39
CA LEU A 88 18.66 -17.27 -5.71
C LEU A 88 18.97 -18.57 -6.47
N GLU A 89 17.98 -19.10 -7.17
CA GLU A 89 18.13 -20.29 -8.03
C GLU A 89 17.84 -19.88 -9.48
N PRO A 90 18.81 -20.06 -10.40
CA PRO A 90 18.55 -19.78 -11.81
C PRO A 90 17.53 -20.77 -12.39
N ARG A 91 16.49 -20.26 -13.00
CA ARG A 91 15.44 -21.02 -13.69
C ARG A 91 15.32 -20.60 -15.15
N LEU A 92 14.99 -21.55 -15.99
CA LEU A 92 14.61 -21.24 -17.38
C LEU A 92 13.31 -20.43 -17.38
N LEU A 93 13.34 -19.31 -18.09
CA LEU A 93 12.15 -18.49 -18.31
C LEU A 93 11.25 -19.11 -19.38
N ASP A 94 11.86 -19.72 -20.42
CA ASP A 94 11.19 -20.46 -21.47
C ASP A 94 11.95 -21.76 -21.76
N SER A 95 11.22 -22.85 -21.87
CA SER A 95 11.76 -24.18 -22.21
C SER A 95 12.06 -24.37 -23.69
N SER A 96 11.53 -23.49 -24.55
CA SER A 96 11.65 -23.63 -26.02
C SER A 96 13.02 -23.26 -26.58
N ARG A 97 13.89 -22.64 -25.76
CA ARG A 97 15.28 -22.29 -26.14
C ARG A 97 15.37 -21.46 -27.42
N VAL A 98 14.49 -20.50 -27.57
CA VAL A 98 14.41 -19.62 -28.74
C VAL A 98 15.24 -18.36 -28.57
N LYS A 99 15.68 -17.77 -29.69
CA LYS A 99 16.33 -16.46 -29.71
C LYS A 99 15.32 -15.34 -29.42
N ASP A 100 14.21 -15.38 -30.14
CA ASP A 100 13.15 -14.38 -30.04
C ASP A 100 12.11 -14.86 -29.01
N LEU A 101 12.05 -14.20 -27.88
CA LEU A 101 11.12 -14.51 -26.78
C LEU A 101 9.75 -13.90 -27.07
N ASN A 102 8.70 -14.70 -26.95
CA ASN A 102 7.31 -14.23 -26.96
C ASN A 102 6.47 -15.19 -26.12
N ILE A 103 6.48 -15.01 -24.81
CA ILE A 103 5.79 -15.88 -23.87
C ILE A 103 4.88 -15.07 -22.95
N LEU A 104 3.79 -15.68 -22.50
CA LEU A 104 2.95 -15.09 -21.46
C LEU A 104 3.74 -14.95 -20.15
N ALA A 105 3.62 -13.82 -19.45
CA ALA A 105 4.29 -13.58 -18.17
C ALA A 105 3.64 -14.42 -17.05
N GLU A 106 4.07 -15.69 -16.91
CA GLU A 106 3.52 -16.64 -15.94
C GLU A 106 4.42 -16.88 -14.71
N ILE A 107 5.58 -16.24 -14.63
CA ILE A 107 6.40 -16.26 -13.41
C ILE A 107 5.72 -15.40 -12.33
N ASP A 108 5.88 -15.80 -11.08
CA ASP A 108 5.24 -15.11 -9.95
C ASP A 108 5.53 -13.61 -9.97
N PRO A 109 4.57 -12.76 -9.51
CA PRO A 109 4.81 -11.33 -9.41
C PRO A 109 6.03 -11.01 -8.54
N GLY A 110 6.93 -10.16 -9.08
CA GLY A 110 8.19 -9.82 -8.43
C GLY A 110 9.17 -9.13 -9.36
N ASN A 111 10.33 -8.78 -8.82
CA ASN A 111 11.42 -8.19 -9.59
C ASN A 111 12.53 -9.25 -9.80
N TYR A 112 12.95 -9.38 -11.03
CA TYR A 112 13.90 -10.41 -11.45
C TYR A 112 15.05 -9.82 -12.24
N THR A 113 16.22 -10.46 -12.16
CA THR A 113 17.27 -10.31 -13.16
C THR A 113 17.14 -11.45 -14.15
N VAL A 114 17.08 -11.12 -15.43
CA VAL A 114 16.96 -12.10 -16.52
C VAL A 114 18.24 -12.05 -17.35
N TRP A 115 18.75 -13.22 -17.72
CA TRP A 115 19.90 -13.36 -18.60
C TRP A 115 19.48 -14.03 -19.90
N PHE A 116 19.72 -13.35 -21.00
CA PHE A 116 19.74 -13.96 -22.31
C PHE A 116 21.12 -14.57 -22.54
N LYS A 117 21.22 -15.86 -22.83
CA LYS A 117 22.44 -16.61 -23.02
C LYS A 117 22.49 -17.16 -24.43
N VAL A 118 23.64 -17.01 -25.08
CA VAL A 118 23.98 -17.56 -26.38
C VAL A 118 25.17 -18.50 -26.17
N LYS A 119 24.99 -19.76 -26.50
CA LYS A 119 26.03 -20.80 -26.41
C LYS A 119 26.48 -21.19 -27.82
N ASP A 120 27.76 -21.02 -28.14
CA ASP A 120 28.37 -21.60 -29.32
C ASP A 120 28.60 -23.10 -29.06
N LEU A 121 27.91 -23.95 -29.81
CA LEU A 121 27.95 -25.40 -29.66
C LEU A 121 29.29 -26.02 -30.12
N ARG A 122 30.10 -25.32 -30.91
CA ARG A 122 31.42 -25.77 -31.40
C ARG A 122 32.50 -25.63 -30.32
N THR A 123 32.39 -24.55 -29.54
CA THR A 123 33.38 -24.18 -28.51
C THR A 123 32.88 -24.40 -27.09
N ASN A 124 31.58 -24.57 -26.89
CA ASN A 124 30.86 -24.54 -25.61
C ASN A 124 31.00 -23.23 -24.82
N ILE A 125 31.43 -22.14 -25.46
CA ILE A 125 31.51 -20.83 -24.84
C ILE A 125 30.09 -20.21 -24.75
N VAL A 126 29.80 -19.59 -23.62
CA VAL A 126 28.51 -18.92 -23.37
C VAL A 126 28.76 -17.41 -23.22
N THR A 127 28.09 -16.65 -24.06
CA THR A 127 28.01 -15.16 -23.91
C THR A 127 26.62 -14.80 -23.38
N SER A 128 26.53 -13.86 -22.44
CA SER A 128 25.26 -13.48 -21.84
C SER A 128 25.10 -11.96 -21.74
N ALA A 129 23.85 -11.53 -21.83
CA ALA A 129 23.44 -10.16 -21.54
C ALA A 129 22.28 -10.19 -20.54
N GLU A 130 22.23 -9.23 -19.63
CA GLU A 130 21.22 -9.17 -18.57
C GLU A 130 20.27 -7.98 -18.75
N PHE A 131 19.05 -8.14 -18.25
CA PHE A 131 18.08 -7.04 -18.10
C PHE A 131 17.25 -7.25 -16.84
N LYS A 132 16.58 -6.16 -16.41
CA LYS A 132 15.69 -6.21 -15.25
C LYS A 132 14.25 -6.39 -15.71
N LEU A 133 13.54 -7.31 -15.05
CA LEU A 133 12.14 -7.61 -15.33
C LEU A 133 11.32 -7.43 -14.05
N SER A 134 10.22 -6.68 -14.15
CA SER A 134 9.19 -6.59 -13.12
C SER A 134 7.91 -7.24 -13.63
N VAL A 135 7.52 -8.34 -13.02
CA VAL A 135 6.21 -8.95 -13.24
C VAL A 135 5.28 -8.44 -12.16
N VAL A 136 4.23 -7.75 -12.57
CA VAL A 136 3.29 -7.10 -11.66
C VAL A 136 1.87 -7.61 -11.90
N THR A 137 1.03 -7.55 -10.86
CA THR A 137 -0.41 -7.73 -11.03
C THR A 137 -1.06 -6.36 -11.18
N SER A 138 -2.24 -6.30 -11.77
CA SER A 138 -3.06 -5.07 -11.76
C SER A 138 -3.48 -4.64 -10.34
N THR A 139 -3.21 -5.50 -9.36
CA THR A 139 -3.58 -5.35 -7.95
C THR A 139 -2.39 -5.08 -7.02
N THR A 140 -1.16 -4.94 -7.57
CA THR A 140 0.05 -4.70 -6.74
C THR A 140 0.13 -3.27 -6.23
N LYS A 141 -0.27 -2.30 -7.05
CA LYS A 141 -0.23 -0.86 -6.72
C LYS A 141 -1.44 -0.17 -7.31
N GLY A 142 -2.07 0.73 -6.55
CA GLY A 142 -3.22 1.49 -7.00
C GLY A 142 -4.21 1.80 -5.88
N TRP A 143 -5.46 2.00 -6.24
CA TRP A 143 -6.55 2.34 -5.32
C TRP A 143 -7.58 1.21 -5.28
N VAL A 144 -7.87 0.73 -4.09
CA VAL A 144 -9.00 -0.16 -3.84
C VAL A 144 -10.23 0.71 -3.61
N VAL A 145 -11.30 0.41 -4.33
CA VAL A 145 -12.53 1.21 -4.34
C VAL A 145 -13.69 0.36 -3.82
N LEU A 146 -14.28 0.79 -2.72
CA LEU A 146 -15.48 0.19 -2.15
C LEU A 146 -16.71 0.78 -2.85
N CYS A 147 -17.52 -0.07 -3.46
CA CYS A 147 -18.68 0.31 -4.27
C CYS A 147 -19.95 -0.31 -3.72
N GLU A 148 -21.08 0.36 -3.96
CA GLU A 148 -22.42 -0.21 -3.82
C GLU A 148 -23.12 -0.27 -5.16
N GLU A 149 -23.86 -1.35 -5.41
CA GLU A 149 -24.62 -1.54 -6.64
C GLU A 149 -26.11 -1.76 -6.39
N GLY A 150 -26.92 -1.10 -7.20
CA GLY A 150 -28.36 -1.26 -7.22
C GLY A 150 -29.09 -0.75 -5.98
N SER A 151 -30.39 -1.01 -5.90
CA SER A 151 -31.26 -0.60 -4.79
C SER A 151 -31.03 -1.42 -3.53
N GLU A 152 -30.49 -2.62 -3.67
CA GLU A 152 -30.15 -3.51 -2.55
C GLU A 152 -28.84 -3.15 -1.90
N ARG A 153 -28.08 -2.19 -2.47
CA ARG A 153 -26.79 -1.72 -1.97
C ARG A 153 -25.77 -2.86 -1.86
N LYS A 154 -25.74 -3.75 -2.87
CA LYS A 154 -24.81 -4.86 -2.93
C LYS A 154 -23.37 -4.34 -2.98
N VAL A 155 -22.54 -4.85 -2.10
CA VAL A 155 -21.14 -4.41 -1.97
C VAL A 155 -20.28 -5.08 -3.05
N ARG A 156 -19.47 -4.27 -3.71
CA ARG A 156 -18.45 -4.69 -4.66
C ARG A 156 -17.16 -3.96 -4.40
N ILE A 157 -16.05 -4.64 -4.59
CA ILE A 157 -14.72 -4.06 -4.47
C ILE A 157 -14.04 -4.09 -5.82
N ASP A 158 -13.67 -2.91 -6.29
CA ASP A 158 -12.91 -2.71 -7.52
C ASP A 158 -11.48 -2.26 -7.17
N MET A 159 -10.58 -2.37 -8.13
CA MET A 159 -9.26 -1.78 -8.01
C MET A 159 -8.88 -1.03 -9.29
N ILE A 160 -8.37 0.18 -9.12
CA ILE A 160 -7.75 0.98 -10.16
C ILE A 160 -6.24 0.83 -9.96
N GLY A 161 -5.63 -0.06 -10.73
CA GLY A 161 -4.23 -0.42 -10.63
C GLY A 161 -3.32 0.43 -11.51
N GLU A 162 -2.12 0.72 -11.03
CA GLU A 162 -1.04 1.33 -11.80
C GLU A 162 -0.08 0.25 -12.28
N VAL A 163 0.16 0.17 -13.59
CA VAL A 163 1.06 -0.79 -14.22
C VAL A 163 2.00 -0.04 -15.16
N GLY A 164 3.19 0.31 -14.67
CA GLY A 164 4.05 1.27 -15.36
C GLY A 164 3.31 2.60 -15.54
N ASP A 165 3.23 3.09 -16.77
CA ASP A 165 2.51 4.34 -17.10
C ASP A 165 1.02 4.12 -17.45
N ARG A 166 0.49 2.90 -17.24
CA ARG A 166 -0.88 2.54 -17.60
C ARG A 166 -1.76 2.36 -16.39
N ILE A 167 -3.06 2.60 -16.59
CA ILE A 167 -4.10 2.32 -15.60
C ILE A 167 -4.85 1.05 -16.01
N ALA A 168 -4.97 0.11 -15.09
CA ALA A 168 -5.76 -1.10 -15.24
C ALA A 168 -6.92 -1.08 -14.23
N VAL A 169 -8.13 -1.43 -14.67
CA VAL A 169 -9.30 -1.53 -13.81
C VAL A 169 -9.68 -2.98 -13.63
N SER A 170 -9.56 -3.47 -12.40
CA SER A 170 -10.03 -4.79 -11.99
C SER A 170 -11.35 -4.64 -11.25
N ARG A 171 -12.43 -5.19 -11.83
CA ARG A 171 -13.75 -5.15 -11.21
C ARG A 171 -13.99 -6.41 -10.40
N ASN A 172 -14.78 -6.26 -9.32
CA ASN A 172 -15.15 -7.36 -8.42
C ASN A 172 -13.93 -8.17 -7.94
N LEU A 173 -12.95 -7.44 -7.43
CA LEU A 173 -11.64 -7.97 -7.01
C LEU A 173 -11.73 -9.15 -6.02
N LEU A 174 -12.75 -9.15 -5.17
CA LEU A 174 -12.97 -10.14 -4.11
C LEU A 174 -14.26 -10.95 -4.40
N ASP A 175 -14.40 -11.45 -5.61
CA ASP A 175 -15.56 -12.23 -6.11
C ASP A 175 -15.85 -13.54 -5.34
N PHE A 176 -14.90 -13.95 -4.53
CA PHE A 176 -15.01 -15.15 -3.67
C PHE A 176 -15.64 -14.88 -2.30
N LEU A 177 -15.86 -13.61 -1.93
CA LEU A 177 -16.53 -13.26 -0.68
C LEU A 177 -18.04 -13.53 -0.77
N PRO A 178 -18.67 -13.86 0.36
CA PRO A 178 -20.11 -13.89 0.44
C PRO A 178 -20.74 -12.55 0.03
N GLU A 179 -21.92 -12.63 -0.57
CA GLU A 179 -22.70 -11.44 -0.89
C GLU A 179 -22.97 -10.62 0.35
N SER A 180 -22.75 -9.32 0.26
CA SER A 180 -22.84 -8.38 1.37
C SER A 180 -23.48 -7.08 0.92
N HIS A 181 -24.09 -6.36 1.87
CA HIS A 181 -24.86 -5.16 1.60
C HIS A 181 -24.45 -4.02 2.53
N GLY A 182 -24.61 -2.78 2.03
CA GLY A 182 -24.34 -1.58 2.82
C GLY A 182 -22.87 -1.42 3.14
N ALA A 183 -22.11 -0.83 2.22
CA ALA A 183 -20.70 -0.55 2.41
C ALA A 183 -20.47 0.41 3.58
N CYS A 184 -19.62 0.05 4.52
CA CYS A 184 -19.24 0.87 5.66
C CYS A 184 -17.82 1.40 5.50
N GLN A 185 -16.84 0.51 5.50
CA GLN A 185 -15.44 0.90 5.43
C GLN A 185 -14.61 -0.21 4.77
N ILE A 186 -13.57 0.21 4.05
CA ILE A 186 -12.45 -0.62 3.65
C ILE A 186 -11.17 -0.04 4.25
N LEU A 187 -10.40 -0.87 4.95
CA LEU A 187 -9.20 -0.47 5.63
C LEU A 187 -8.05 -1.39 5.26
N LEU A 188 -6.96 -0.82 4.74
CA LEU A 188 -5.74 -1.56 4.45
C LEU A 188 -4.78 -1.40 5.64
N GLU A 189 -4.60 -2.49 6.38
CA GLU A 189 -3.62 -2.56 7.46
C GLU A 189 -2.26 -2.98 6.92
N SER A 190 -1.27 -2.14 7.07
CA SER A 190 0.12 -2.58 7.07
C SER A 190 0.52 -2.89 8.51
N ASN A 191 0.67 -4.14 8.85
CA ASN A 191 1.16 -4.51 10.17
C ASN A 191 2.63 -4.08 10.30
N MET A 192 2.86 -2.93 10.93
CA MET A 192 4.21 -2.35 11.11
C MET A 192 5.16 -3.24 11.92
N LEU A 193 4.65 -4.27 12.60
CA LEU A 193 5.44 -5.12 13.49
C LEU A 193 5.95 -6.42 12.83
N TYR A 194 5.38 -6.86 11.71
CA TYR A 194 5.70 -8.22 11.24
C TYR A 194 6.12 -8.39 9.78
N THR A 195 5.89 -7.51 8.89
CA THR A 195 6.52 -7.49 7.54
C THR A 195 5.83 -6.45 6.66
N ALA A 196 6.61 -5.59 6.04
CA ALA A 196 6.14 -4.53 5.13
C ALA A 196 5.41 -5.04 3.86
N ASN A 197 5.27 -6.35 3.69
CA ASN A 197 4.82 -6.95 2.44
C ASN A 197 3.51 -7.76 2.55
N SER A 198 2.85 -7.74 3.69
CA SER A 198 1.63 -8.56 3.87
C SER A 198 0.54 -7.75 4.57
N PRO A 199 -0.09 -6.79 3.87
CA PRO A 199 -1.19 -6.04 4.44
C PRO A 199 -2.44 -6.92 4.58
N TYR A 200 -3.19 -6.68 5.64
CA TYR A 200 -4.56 -7.17 5.78
C TYR A 200 -5.51 -6.13 5.20
N LEU A 201 -6.52 -6.61 4.50
CA LEU A 201 -7.65 -5.81 4.06
C LEU A 201 -8.83 -6.13 4.97
N ASN A 202 -9.26 -5.18 5.79
CA ASN A 202 -10.49 -5.27 6.55
C ASN A 202 -11.61 -4.60 5.76
N LEU A 203 -12.68 -5.34 5.54
CA LEU A 203 -13.90 -4.87 4.91
C LEU A 203 -15.04 -4.96 5.91
N TYR A 204 -15.75 -3.86 6.12
CA TYR A 204 -16.92 -3.76 6.94
C TYR A 204 -18.15 -3.38 6.10
N THR A 205 -19.23 -4.12 6.28
CA THR A 205 -20.54 -3.88 5.65
C THR A 205 -21.62 -3.88 6.71
N GLU A 206 -22.88 -3.62 6.34
CA GLU A 206 -24.00 -3.62 7.30
C GLU A 206 -24.33 -5.02 7.81
N ASP A 207 -24.08 -6.04 6.99
CA ASP A 207 -24.43 -7.43 7.29
C ASP A 207 -23.21 -8.34 7.54
N ASN A 208 -22.02 -7.97 7.07
CA ASN A 208 -20.83 -8.81 7.17
C ASN A 208 -19.56 -8.02 7.51
N SER A 209 -18.51 -8.74 7.88
CA SER A 209 -17.16 -8.19 7.93
C SER A 209 -16.12 -9.25 7.58
N PHE A 210 -15.03 -8.82 6.93
CA PHE A 210 -14.00 -9.71 6.42
C PHE A 210 -12.61 -9.14 6.69
N CYS A 211 -11.69 -10.00 7.11
CA CYS A 211 -10.27 -9.74 7.17
C CYS A 211 -9.57 -10.65 6.17
N ILE A 212 -8.98 -10.08 5.14
CA ILE A 212 -8.38 -10.77 4.01
C ILE A 212 -6.90 -10.47 3.99
N TRP A 213 -6.08 -11.51 4.00
CA TRP A 213 -4.65 -11.35 3.88
C TRP A 213 -4.24 -11.15 2.41
N SER A 214 -3.37 -10.17 2.17
CA SER A 214 -2.83 -9.88 0.84
C SER A 214 -1.31 -10.06 0.83
N TYR A 215 -0.80 -10.66 -0.23
CA TYR A 215 0.63 -10.76 -0.48
C TYR A 215 0.92 -10.42 -1.95
N ASN A 216 1.75 -9.39 -2.17
CA ASN A 216 2.10 -8.90 -3.52
C ASN A 216 0.88 -8.69 -4.44
N GLY A 217 -0.20 -8.13 -3.91
CA GLY A 217 -1.43 -7.90 -4.66
C GLY A 217 -2.31 -9.13 -4.90
N ASN A 218 -1.94 -10.27 -4.35
CA ASN A 218 -2.77 -11.49 -4.36
C ASN A 218 -3.56 -11.58 -3.05
N PHE A 219 -4.87 -11.61 -3.14
CA PHE A 219 -5.76 -11.73 -1.99
C PHE A 219 -6.02 -13.19 -1.66
N ASN A 220 -5.81 -13.56 -0.39
CA ASN A 220 -6.05 -14.92 0.06
C ASN A 220 -7.56 -15.20 0.05
N ARG A 221 -7.97 -16.35 -0.49
CA ARG A 221 -9.37 -16.78 -0.48
C ARG A 221 -9.86 -17.25 0.88
N ASN A 222 -8.95 -17.50 1.81
CA ASN A 222 -9.29 -17.74 3.21
C ASN A 222 -9.41 -16.40 3.93
N PHE A 223 -10.54 -16.15 4.50
CA PHE A 223 -10.82 -14.91 5.25
C PHE A 223 -11.42 -15.25 6.62
N ASN A 224 -11.24 -14.33 7.56
CA ASN A 224 -11.82 -14.41 8.90
C ASN A 224 -12.77 -13.22 9.10
N ASP A 225 -13.69 -13.35 10.02
CA ASP A 225 -14.43 -12.20 10.53
C ASP A 225 -13.56 -11.48 11.56
N PRO A 226 -13.10 -10.23 11.29
CA PRO A 226 -12.26 -9.51 12.22
C PRO A 226 -12.94 -9.25 13.55
N ARG A 227 -14.27 -9.18 13.59
CA ARG A 227 -15.05 -8.98 14.82
C ARG A 227 -14.86 -10.14 15.79
N SER A 228 -14.70 -11.37 15.28
CA SER A 228 -14.50 -12.56 16.12
C SER A 228 -13.18 -12.54 16.92
N THR A 229 -12.18 -11.81 16.43
CA THR A 229 -10.85 -11.72 17.07
C THR A 229 -10.66 -10.44 17.87
N VAL A 230 -11.46 -9.41 17.59
CA VAL A 230 -11.30 -8.06 18.13
C VAL A 230 -12.31 -7.76 19.23
N PHE A 231 -13.51 -8.35 19.19
CA PHE A 231 -14.57 -8.10 20.17
C PHE A 231 -14.74 -9.25 21.15
N ALA A 232 -14.91 -8.93 22.45
CA ALA A 232 -15.15 -9.89 23.50
C ALA A 232 -16.61 -10.40 23.55
N ARG A 233 -17.50 -9.86 22.73
CA ARG A 233 -18.94 -10.14 22.71
C ARG A 233 -19.36 -10.83 21.42
N SER A 234 -20.61 -11.26 21.36
CA SER A 234 -21.19 -11.84 20.15
C SER A 234 -21.07 -10.88 18.97
N ILE A 235 -20.68 -11.42 17.83
CA ILE A 235 -20.44 -10.70 16.57
C ILE A 235 -21.74 -10.10 16.03
N ASP A 236 -22.87 -10.76 16.28
CA ASP A 236 -24.16 -10.43 15.68
C ASP A 236 -24.71 -9.06 16.11
N ASP A 237 -24.17 -8.52 17.22
CA ASP A 237 -24.62 -7.24 17.79
C ASP A 237 -23.84 -6.04 17.25
N PHE A 238 -22.82 -6.25 16.38
CA PHE A 238 -21.90 -5.17 15.99
C PHE A 238 -21.83 -4.96 14.47
N ILE A 239 -22.30 -3.82 14.03
CA ILE A 239 -22.00 -3.28 12.72
C ILE A 239 -20.90 -2.22 12.89
N VAL A 240 -19.71 -2.48 12.37
CA VAL A 240 -18.59 -1.52 12.41
C VAL A 240 -18.78 -0.50 11.29
N ARG A 241 -18.80 0.77 11.63
CA ARG A 241 -18.86 1.88 10.67
C ARG A 241 -17.51 2.48 10.37
N GLU A 242 -16.65 2.53 11.38
CA GLU A 242 -15.31 3.13 11.25
C GLU A 242 -14.36 2.44 12.23
N GLU A 243 -13.17 2.08 11.76
CA GLU A 243 -12.08 1.55 12.56
C GLU A 243 -10.80 2.33 12.26
N ASN A 244 -9.98 2.53 13.30
CA ASN A 244 -8.63 3.04 13.13
C ASN A 244 -7.65 2.19 13.94
N ASN A 245 -6.75 1.52 13.23
CA ASN A 245 -5.81 0.57 13.82
C ASN A 245 -4.65 1.23 14.57
N TYR A 246 -4.27 2.44 14.21
CA TYR A 246 -3.21 3.16 14.94
C TYR A 246 -3.64 3.53 16.35
N SER A 247 -4.91 3.83 16.53
CA SER A 247 -5.48 4.20 17.83
C SER A 247 -6.28 3.08 18.48
N TYR A 248 -6.46 1.95 17.79
CA TYR A 248 -7.24 0.81 18.27
C TYR A 248 -8.65 1.21 18.70
N ILE A 249 -9.32 2.01 17.88
CA ILE A 249 -10.65 2.52 18.16
C ILE A 249 -11.64 2.10 17.08
N VAL A 250 -12.87 1.81 17.47
CA VAL A 250 -13.96 1.39 16.60
C VAL A 250 -15.22 2.18 16.96
N ILE A 251 -15.94 2.65 15.94
CA ILE A 251 -17.28 3.23 16.05
C ILE A 251 -18.27 2.27 15.40
N THR A 252 -19.32 1.89 16.15
CA THR A 252 -20.40 1.02 15.65
C THR A 252 -21.48 1.81 14.91
N ALA A 253 -22.38 1.12 14.21
CA ALA A 253 -23.53 1.72 13.56
C ALA A 253 -24.42 2.52 14.51
N ASP A 254 -24.53 2.06 15.75
CA ASP A 254 -25.27 2.79 16.81
C ASP A 254 -24.54 4.04 17.29
N GLY A 255 -23.28 4.23 16.91
CA GLY A 255 -22.45 5.32 17.37
C GLY A 255 -21.82 5.08 18.74
N ASP A 256 -21.76 3.85 19.21
CA ASP A 256 -20.95 3.48 20.35
C ASP A 256 -19.50 3.36 19.99
N VAL A 257 -18.60 3.67 20.90
CA VAL A 257 -17.16 3.67 20.68
C VAL A 257 -16.51 2.68 21.62
N TYR A 258 -15.62 1.88 21.04
CA TYR A 258 -14.80 0.91 21.77
C TYR A 258 -13.34 1.17 21.52
N GLN A 259 -12.50 0.97 22.52
CA GLN A 259 -11.06 1.09 22.38
C GLN A 259 -10.34 -0.12 22.94
N LYS A 260 -9.44 -0.70 22.13
CA LYS A 260 -8.55 -1.78 22.55
C LYS A 260 -7.31 -1.20 23.28
N MET A 261 -6.82 -1.89 24.29
CA MET A 261 -5.54 -1.53 24.94
C MET A 261 -4.38 -1.88 24.01
N SER A 262 -3.53 -0.91 23.70
CA SER A 262 -2.55 -0.92 22.60
C SER A 262 -1.52 -2.06 22.61
N SER A 263 -1.26 -2.70 23.72
CA SER A 263 -0.18 -3.70 23.85
C SER A 263 -0.68 -5.09 24.22
N SER A 264 -1.96 -5.27 24.45
CA SER A 264 -2.52 -6.54 24.86
C SER A 264 -3.38 -7.14 23.75
N SER A 265 -3.49 -8.44 23.73
CA SER A 265 -4.49 -9.17 22.95
C SER A 265 -5.91 -8.98 23.48
N ALA A 266 -6.14 -8.00 24.35
CA ALA A 266 -7.45 -7.73 24.91
C ALA A 266 -8.39 -7.20 23.82
N LEU A 267 -9.57 -7.80 23.77
CA LEU A 267 -10.64 -7.45 22.85
C LEU A 267 -11.30 -6.13 23.28
N TYR A 268 -11.97 -5.46 22.35
CA TYR A 268 -12.82 -4.31 22.66
C TYR A 268 -14.02 -4.78 23.49
N ASP A 269 -14.12 -4.38 24.73
CA ASP A 269 -15.19 -4.81 25.63
C ASP A 269 -15.90 -3.68 26.38
N VAL A 270 -15.29 -2.51 26.38
CA VAL A 270 -15.78 -1.35 27.12
C VAL A 270 -16.10 -0.20 26.18
N LYS A 271 -17.32 0.34 26.30
CA LYS A 271 -17.72 1.56 25.62
C LYS A 271 -17.03 2.73 26.28
N ILE A 272 -16.48 3.63 25.47
CA ILE A 272 -15.76 4.83 25.94
C ILE A 272 -16.49 6.15 25.62
N ASN A 273 -17.66 6.10 24.98
CA ASN A 273 -18.50 7.29 24.76
C ASN A 273 -19.26 7.67 26.04
N VAL A 274 -18.49 7.93 27.08
CA VAL A 274 -18.91 8.34 28.41
C VAL A 274 -18.06 9.54 28.85
N ASP A 275 -18.59 10.39 29.73
CA ASP A 275 -17.92 11.59 30.21
C ASP A 275 -17.04 11.34 31.45
N GLU A 276 -17.21 10.20 32.12
CA GLU A 276 -16.45 9.81 33.32
C GLU A 276 -16.19 8.30 33.35
N PRO A 277 -15.19 7.84 34.08
CA PRO A 277 -14.90 6.43 34.26
C PRO A 277 -16.13 5.68 34.83
N PHE A 278 -16.49 4.53 34.21
CA PHE A 278 -17.64 3.71 34.58
C PHE A 278 -19.01 4.38 34.39
N GLY A 279 -19.07 5.50 33.67
CA GLY A 279 -20.31 6.15 33.29
C GLY A 279 -21.11 5.32 32.29
N GLU A 280 -22.43 5.56 32.24
CA GLU A 280 -23.27 4.98 31.22
C GLU A 280 -23.14 5.78 29.91
N PRO A 281 -23.09 5.13 28.73
CA PRO A 281 -23.10 5.83 27.44
C PRO A 281 -24.38 6.64 27.26
N ASN A 282 -24.23 7.95 27.26
CA ASN A 282 -25.34 8.89 27.17
C ASN A 282 -25.37 9.72 25.88
N TYR A 283 -24.42 9.51 25.00
CA TYR A 283 -24.33 10.16 23.70
C TYR A 283 -23.77 9.19 22.64
N LYS A 284 -24.01 9.54 21.38
CA LYS A 284 -23.60 8.74 20.22
C LYS A 284 -22.66 9.53 19.33
N MET A 285 -21.67 8.84 18.77
CA MET A 285 -20.67 9.45 17.92
C MET A 285 -21.07 9.44 16.44
N ALA A 286 -20.61 10.42 15.69
CA ALA A 286 -20.59 10.38 14.23
C ALA A 286 -19.57 9.35 13.73
N PRO A 287 -19.80 8.71 12.57
CA PRO A 287 -18.98 7.58 12.10
C PRO A 287 -17.67 8.04 11.44
N PHE A 288 -16.90 8.88 12.15
CA PHE A 288 -15.62 9.40 11.67
C PHE A 288 -14.60 9.45 12.80
N ILE A 289 -13.37 9.03 12.52
CA ILE A 289 -12.25 9.09 13.44
C ILE A 289 -11.16 9.97 12.84
N GLY A 290 -10.97 11.15 13.41
CA GLY A 290 -9.91 12.07 13.04
C GLY A 290 -8.62 11.74 13.79
N VAL A 291 -7.70 10.99 13.19
CA VAL A 291 -6.40 10.64 13.78
C VAL A 291 -5.28 11.15 12.91
N GLY A 292 -4.23 11.67 13.54
CA GLY A 292 -3.00 12.03 12.84
C GLY A 292 -2.28 10.80 12.25
N TRP A 293 -1.43 11.05 11.27
CA TRP A 293 -0.69 10.03 10.52
C TRP A 293 0.56 9.49 11.22
N SER A 294 0.85 9.91 12.41
CA SER A 294 1.97 9.38 13.19
C SER A 294 1.50 8.84 14.54
N ASN A 295 2.22 7.84 15.04
CA ASN A 295 1.98 7.27 16.35
C ASN A 295 2.09 8.33 17.44
N GLY A 296 1.23 8.26 18.46
CA GLY A 296 1.28 9.13 19.63
C GLY A 296 0.33 10.31 19.59
N TYR A 297 -0.37 10.55 18.47
CA TYR A 297 -1.39 11.56 18.43
C TYR A 297 -2.74 11.06 18.93
N ASN A 298 -3.42 11.90 19.69
CA ASN A 298 -4.78 11.67 20.16
C ASN A 298 -5.77 11.77 19.01
N GLY A 299 -6.86 11.02 19.08
CA GLY A 299 -7.88 11.08 18.05
C GLY A 299 -9.01 12.04 18.39
N ILE A 300 -9.54 12.66 17.36
CA ILE A 300 -10.70 13.56 17.44
C ILE A 300 -11.94 12.79 17.04
N LEU A 301 -12.99 12.91 17.82
CA LEU A 301 -14.30 12.34 17.59
C LEU A 301 -15.37 13.43 17.63
N TYR A 302 -16.57 13.10 17.19
CA TYR A 302 -17.69 14.04 17.20
C TYR A 302 -18.93 13.42 17.83
N ASP A 303 -19.35 13.96 18.97
CA ASP A 303 -20.62 13.63 19.63
C ASP A 303 -21.76 14.22 18.79
N LYS A 304 -22.43 13.34 18.00
CA LYS A 304 -23.56 13.74 17.14
C LYS A 304 -24.84 14.06 17.92
N THR A 305 -24.95 13.55 19.15
CA THR A 305 -26.12 13.80 20.01
C THR A 305 -26.12 15.22 20.51
N ASN A 306 -24.98 15.69 21.02
CA ASN A 306 -24.83 17.02 21.60
C ASN A 306 -24.15 18.03 20.65
N ARG A 307 -23.75 17.59 19.44
CA ARG A 307 -23.11 18.39 18.37
C ARG A 307 -21.83 19.08 18.83
N ARG A 308 -20.91 18.30 19.44
CA ARG A 308 -19.64 18.78 20.01
C ARG A 308 -18.48 17.90 19.65
N PHE A 309 -17.27 18.48 19.63
CA PHE A 309 -16.05 17.71 19.51
C PHE A 309 -15.69 17.06 20.84
N LYS A 310 -15.16 15.85 20.75
CA LYS A 310 -14.55 15.07 21.81
C LYS A 310 -13.19 14.55 21.34
N TYR A 311 -12.35 14.12 22.27
CA TYR A 311 -11.12 13.44 21.90
C TYR A 311 -10.81 12.27 22.83
N PHE A 312 -9.98 11.34 22.37
CA PHE A 312 -9.47 10.24 23.17
C PHE A 312 -7.96 10.25 23.18
N LEU A 313 -7.38 9.74 24.28
CA LEU A 313 -5.94 9.63 24.46
C LEU A 313 -5.47 8.25 23.96
N GLN A 314 -4.53 8.25 23.00
CA GLN A 314 -4.04 7.01 22.39
C GLN A 314 -3.30 6.11 23.42
N TYR A 315 -2.47 6.69 24.28
CA TYR A 315 -1.62 5.97 25.20
C TYR A 315 -1.91 6.19 26.68
N ALA A 316 -2.97 6.90 27.03
CA ALA A 316 -3.24 7.17 28.43
C ALA A 316 -3.67 5.88 29.15
N VAL A 317 -2.86 5.43 30.06
CA VAL A 317 -3.25 4.48 31.10
C VAL A 317 -4.01 5.29 32.16
N ILE A 318 -5.33 5.22 32.11
CA ILE A 318 -6.14 5.79 33.19
C ILE A 318 -6.07 4.83 34.38
N PRO A 319 -5.93 5.33 35.62
CA PRO A 319 -6.01 4.49 36.79
C PRO A 319 -7.23 3.57 36.72
N ASN A 320 -7.05 2.28 36.96
CA ASN A 320 -8.05 1.22 36.88
C ASN A 320 -8.48 0.78 35.46
N GLY A 321 -7.75 1.18 34.40
CA GLY A 321 -7.99 0.66 33.04
C GLY A 321 -9.24 1.14 32.35
N THR A 322 -9.98 2.08 32.96
CA THR A 322 -11.22 2.62 32.38
C THR A 322 -10.90 3.82 31.52
N LYS A 323 -11.33 3.77 30.28
CA LYS A 323 -11.18 4.88 29.33
C LYS A 323 -12.50 5.58 29.13
N TYR A 324 -12.46 6.87 28.80
CA TYR A 324 -13.59 7.72 28.48
C TYR A 324 -13.16 8.82 27.51
N LEU A 325 -14.12 9.54 26.92
CA LEU A 325 -13.84 10.64 26.02
C LEU A 325 -13.73 11.95 26.78
N PHE A 326 -12.79 12.76 26.34
CA PHE A 326 -12.49 14.06 26.96
C PHE A 326 -13.10 15.20 26.17
N ASP A 327 -13.47 16.27 26.87
CA ASP A 327 -13.79 17.56 26.26
C ASP A 327 -12.49 18.31 25.96
N PRO A 328 -12.34 18.89 24.74
CA PRO A 328 -11.19 19.73 24.45
C PRO A 328 -11.16 20.97 25.36
N LYS A 329 -9.96 21.37 25.76
CA LYS A 329 -9.78 22.59 26.58
C LYS A 329 -10.15 23.84 25.77
N GLU A 330 -10.82 24.79 26.41
CA GLU A 330 -11.06 26.08 25.78
C GLU A 330 -9.73 26.79 25.48
N PRO A 331 -9.62 27.43 24.31
CA PRO A 331 -8.45 28.22 23.96
C PRO A 331 -8.26 29.41 24.89
N GLU A 332 -7.04 29.91 24.97
CA GLU A 332 -6.76 31.16 25.69
C GLU A 332 -7.56 32.33 25.09
N THR A 333 -7.85 33.33 25.93
CA THR A 333 -8.61 34.52 25.55
C THR A 333 -7.98 35.21 24.33
N GLY A 334 -8.75 35.33 23.25
CA GLY A 334 -8.32 35.95 21.99
C GLY A 334 -7.78 34.99 20.92
N SER A 335 -7.59 33.72 21.24
CA SER A 335 -7.15 32.69 20.27
C SER A 335 -8.26 31.74 19.79
N LYS A 336 -9.49 31.94 20.29
CA LYS A 336 -10.65 31.11 19.97
C LYS A 336 -11.10 31.33 18.53
N LEU A 337 -11.12 30.27 17.73
CA LEU A 337 -11.60 30.28 16.35
C LEU A 337 -13.06 29.83 16.23
N PHE A 338 -13.50 28.91 17.10
CA PHE A 338 -14.85 28.35 17.11
C PHE A 338 -15.19 27.78 18.50
N ASP A 339 -16.46 27.51 18.71
CA ASP A 339 -16.91 26.78 19.91
C ASP A 339 -16.73 25.28 19.69
N TRP A 340 -16.18 24.56 20.68
CA TRP A 340 -16.11 23.09 20.66
C TRP A 340 -17.52 22.47 20.64
N ASN A 341 -18.49 23.10 21.26
CA ASN A 341 -19.91 22.81 21.13
C ASN A 341 -20.46 23.54 19.91
N THR A 342 -20.30 22.97 18.75
CA THR A 342 -20.56 23.65 17.47
C THR A 342 -22.05 23.87 17.17
N GLY A 343 -22.93 23.02 17.74
CA GLY A 343 -24.36 23.00 17.44
C GLY A 343 -24.70 22.57 16.01
N LYS A 344 -23.70 22.10 15.22
CA LYS A 344 -23.82 21.74 13.80
C LYS A 344 -23.76 20.21 13.60
N ASP A 345 -24.28 19.76 12.49
CA ASP A 345 -24.21 18.33 12.12
C ASP A 345 -22.87 18.00 11.45
N MET A 346 -22.25 16.90 11.84
CA MET A 346 -21.04 16.40 11.21
C MET A 346 -21.38 15.82 9.84
N VAL A 347 -20.66 16.27 8.81
CA VAL A 347 -20.78 15.77 7.44
C VAL A 347 -19.64 14.82 7.12
N TYR A 348 -18.41 15.22 7.44
CA TYR A 348 -17.22 14.42 7.18
C TYR A 348 -16.06 14.88 8.07
N MET A 349 -15.21 13.94 8.47
CA MET A 349 -13.99 14.25 9.20
C MET A 349 -12.88 13.27 8.85
N ALA A 350 -11.65 13.76 8.69
CA ALA A 350 -10.47 12.92 8.47
C ALA A 350 -9.19 13.58 8.99
N GLY A 351 -8.25 12.75 9.41
CA GLY A 351 -6.88 13.16 9.67
C GLY A 351 -6.08 13.31 8.38
N THR A 352 -5.11 14.21 8.40
CA THR A 352 -4.25 14.48 7.25
C THR A 352 -2.76 14.39 7.61
N ARG A 353 -1.87 14.37 6.60
CA ARG A 353 -0.42 14.48 6.77
C ARG A 353 0.06 15.93 6.90
N GLN A 354 -0.85 16.88 6.85
CA GLN A 354 -0.55 18.31 7.02
C GLN A 354 -0.17 18.62 8.47
N GLY A 355 0.50 19.75 8.70
CA GLY A 355 0.90 20.17 10.05
C GLY A 355 1.86 19.19 10.75
N GLY A 356 2.67 18.45 10.01
CA GLY A 356 3.51 17.40 10.60
C GLY A 356 2.79 16.08 10.89
N GLY A 357 1.59 15.89 10.28
CA GLY A 357 0.82 14.65 10.38
C GLY A 357 -0.19 14.62 11.53
N ASN A 358 -0.50 15.75 12.13
CA ASN A 358 -1.43 15.84 13.26
C ASN A 358 -2.66 16.75 13.03
N LEU A 359 -2.85 17.21 11.80
CA LEU A 359 -3.96 18.08 11.46
C LEU A 359 -5.17 17.27 11.00
N VAL A 360 -6.28 17.46 11.69
CA VAL A 360 -7.59 16.88 11.40
C VAL A 360 -8.50 17.97 10.85
N PHE A 361 -9.19 17.68 9.74
CA PHE A 361 -10.24 18.56 9.22
C PHE A 361 -11.61 17.92 9.39
N ALA A 362 -12.57 18.76 9.75
CA ALA A 362 -13.97 18.39 9.84
C ALA A 362 -14.82 19.34 9.00
N LEU A 363 -15.75 18.80 8.24
CA LEU A 363 -16.78 19.50 7.51
C LEU A 363 -18.09 19.36 8.26
N LEU A 364 -18.66 20.49 8.72
CA LEU A 364 -19.91 20.53 9.45
C LEU A 364 -20.95 21.38 8.69
N LYS A 365 -22.21 21.10 8.96
CA LYS A 365 -23.36 21.80 8.36
C LYS A 365 -24.31 22.25 9.44
N ASP A 366 -24.71 23.52 9.41
CA ASP A 366 -25.71 24.04 10.33
C ASP A 366 -27.16 23.79 9.86
N ALA A 367 -28.13 24.14 10.70
CA ALA A 367 -29.54 23.97 10.39
C ALA A 367 -30.03 24.82 9.20
N ALA A 368 -29.31 25.90 8.85
CA ALA A 368 -29.59 26.72 7.68
C ALA A 368 -28.97 26.16 6.38
N GLY A 369 -28.19 25.07 6.47
CA GLY A 369 -27.51 24.47 5.34
C GLY A 369 -26.12 25.05 5.04
N GLN A 370 -25.61 25.95 5.89
CA GLN A 370 -24.29 26.53 5.76
C GLN A 370 -23.21 25.51 6.15
N TYR A 371 -22.27 25.29 5.28
CA TYR A 371 -21.11 24.44 5.52
C TYR A 371 -19.93 25.22 6.09
N SER A 372 -19.20 24.58 7.00
CA SER A 372 -18.01 25.18 7.62
C SER A 372 -16.92 24.10 7.76
N ILE A 373 -15.67 24.50 7.55
CA ILE A 373 -14.49 23.65 7.77
C ILE A 373 -13.82 24.05 9.08
N TYR A 374 -13.54 23.05 9.89
CA TYR A 374 -12.84 23.13 11.17
C TYR A 374 -11.51 22.41 11.04
N GLY A 375 -10.40 23.07 11.30
CA GLY A 375 -9.08 22.46 11.40
C GLY A 375 -8.68 22.34 12.86
N ILE A 376 -8.28 21.14 13.27
CA ILE A 376 -7.93 20.80 14.65
C ILE A 376 -6.57 20.12 14.64
N THR A 377 -5.61 20.67 15.38
CA THR A 377 -4.34 20.03 15.63
C THR A 377 -4.52 19.05 16.79
N ALA A 378 -4.35 17.76 16.51
CA ALA A 378 -4.43 16.72 17.53
C ALA A 378 -3.27 16.86 18.53
N GLY A 379 -3.56 16.73 19.82
CA GLY A 379 -2.55 16.69 20.86
C GLY A 379 -1.78 15.37 20.91
N GLN A 380 -0.70 15.36 21.65
CA GLN A 380 0.06 14.13 21.94
C GLN A 380 -0.07 13.77 23.43
N TYR A 381 -0.04 12.48 23.72
CA TYR A 381 -0.11 11.96 25.09
C TYR A 381 -1.31 12.51 25.87
N GLN A 382 -1.08 13.42 26.84
CA GLN A 382 -2.12 14.03 27.68
C GLN A 382 -2.56 15.42 27.18
N ASP A 383 -1.99 15.90 26.08
CA ASP A 383 -2.31 17.23 25.57
C ASP A 383 -3.68 17.25 24.92
N SER A 384 -4.44 18.30 25.24
CA SER A 384 -5.71 18.60 24.58
C SER A 384 -5.47 19.02 23.12
N PRO A 385 -6.38 18.70 22.20
CA PRO A 385 -6.33 19.25 20.86
C PRO A 385 -6.47 20.78 20.86
N VAL A 386 -5.93 21.40 19.81
CA VAL A 386 -5.91 22.87 19.64
C VAL A 386 -6.60 23.25 18.34
N GLN A 387 -7.35 24.35 18.37
CA GLN A 387 -7.99 24.92 17.17
C GLN A 387 -6.92 25.49 16.24
N SER A 388 -6.99 25.13 14.96
CA SER A 388 -5.99 25.51 13.94
C SER A 388 -6.59 26.40 12.86
N THR A 389 -7.79 26.07 12.36
CA THR A 389 -8.41 26.76 11.24
C THR A 389 -9.93 26.74 11.39
N TYR A 390 -10.56 27.84 10.97
CA TYR A 390 -12.01 27.89 10.80
C TYR A 390 -12.35 28.70 9.55
N MET A 391 -13.27 28.18 8.76
CA MET A 391 -13.82 28.93 7.62
C MET A 391 -15.23 28.47 7.27
N ASP A 392 -16.10 29.45 6.99
CA ASP A 392 -17.37 29.17 6.33
C ASP A 392 -17.16 29.03 4.83
N ILE A 393 -17.87 28.10 4.22
CA ILE A 393 -17.83 27.87 2.79
C ILE A 393 -18.92 28.73 2.13
N ASP A 394 -18.50 29.64 1.27
CA ASP A 394 -19.44 30.40 0.42
C ASP A 394 -20.09 29.45 -0.60
N ALA A 395 -21.38 29.23 -0.50
CA ALA A 395 -22.13 28.35 -1.39
C ALA A 395 -21.98 28.72 -2.88
N ALA A 396 -21.81 30.02 -3.18
CA ALA A 396 -21.60 30.49 -4.55
C ALA A 396 -20.23 30.06 -5.12
N LYS A 397 -19.26 29.80 -4.23
CA LYS A 397 -17.91 29.36 -4.59
C LYS A 397 -17.68 27.87 -4.44
N ALA A 398 -18.69 27.10 -4.04
CA ALA A 398 -18.64 25.65 -3.88
C ALA A 398 -19.87 25.00 -4.56
N PRO A 399 -19.93 25.05 -5.91
CA PRO A 399 -21.06 24.53 -6.65
C PRO A 399 -21.26 23.04 -6.38
N GLY A 400 -22.50 22.61 -6.18
CA GLY A 400 -22.87 21.22 -5.97
C GLY A 400 -22.58 20.65 -4.58
N LEU A 401 -21.93 21.38 -3.70
CA LEU A 401 -21.58 20.91 -2.34
C LEU A 401 -22.82 20.45 -1.54
N ALA A 402 -23.95 21.11 -1.70
CA ALA A 402 -25.19 20.76 -1.02
C ALA A 402 -25.75 19.37 -1.40
N ASN A 403 -25.37 18.86 -2.57
CA ASN A 403 -25.79 17.57 -3.11
C ASN A 403 -24.68 16.50 -3.04
N ALA A 404 -23.54 16.85 -2.42
CA ALA A 404 -22.41 15.95 -2.29
C ALA A 404 -22.73 14.80 -1.32
N THR A 405 -22.30 13.61 -1.69
CA THR A 405 -22.46 12.39 -0.89
C THR A 405 -21.12 11.78 -0.48
N CYS A 406 -20.05 12.13 -1.20
CA CYS A 406 -18.70 11.64 -0.92
C CYS A 406 -17.75 12.84 -0.73
N PHE A 407 -16.88 12.70 0.25
CA PHE A 407 -15.93 13.74 0.64
C PHE A 407 -14.56 13.13 0.91
N ALA A 408 -13.51 13.90 0.64
CA ALA A 408 -12.15 13.56 1.06
C ALA A 408 -11.33 14.83 1.29
N PHE A 409 -10.62 14.93 2.42
CA PHE A 409 -9.55 15.91 2.56
C PHE A 409 -8.27 15.38 1.94
N HIS A 410 -7.60 16.21 1.13
CA HIS A 410 -6.33 15.83 0.53
C HIS A 410 -5.26 15.63 1.63
N PRO A 411 -4.48 14.55 1.60
CA PRO A 411 -3.59 14.23 2.70
C PRO A 411 -2.50 15.27 2.96
N THR A 412 -2.02 16.00 1.95
CA THR A 412 -0.89 16.95 2.08
C THR A 412 -1.18 18.36 1.61
N LEU A 413 -2.24 18.58 0.86
CA LEU A 413 -2.61 19.90 0.31
C LEU A 413 -3.91 20.41 0.94
N PRO A 414 -4.13 21.71 1.00
CA PRO A 414 -5.32 22.31 1.62
C PRO A 414 -6.56 22.21 0.72
N PHE A 415 -6.94 20.98 0.35
CA PHE A 415 -8.06 20.72 -0.53
C PHE A 415 -9.12 19.83 0.14
N LEU A 416 -10.39 20.21 -0.05
CA LEU A 416 -11.53 19.33 0.12
C LEU A 416 -12.01 18.88 -1.26
N ILE A 417 -12.11 17.58 -1.46
CA ILE A 417 -12.64 16.97 -2.67
C ILE A 417 -14.04 16.47 -2.37
N TYR A 418 -14.98 16.72 -3.27
CA TYR A 418 -16.36 16.24 -3.12
C TYR A 418 -16.99 15.96 -4.48
N ASN A 419 -18.00 15.08 -4.51
CA ASN A 419 -18.80 14.82 -5.70
C ASN A 419 -20.07 15.69 -5.75
N SER A 420 -20.63 15.85 -6.95
CA SER A 420 -22.01 16.34 -7.17
C SER A 420 -22.57 15.59 -8.37
N GLY A 421 -23.40 14.60 -8.12
CA GLY A 421 -23.76 13.62 -9.15
C GLY A 421 -22.53 12.91 -9.70
N ASN A 422 -22.32 12.96 -11.02
CA ASN A 422 -21.17 12.35 -11.68
C ASN A 422 -19.97 13.30 -11.84
N GLU A 423 -20.03 14.48 -11.26
CA GLU A 423 -18.93 15.45 -11.32
C GLU A 423 -18.12 15.41 -10.01
N VAL A 424 -16.82 15.70 -10.11
CA VAL A 424 -15.92 15.82 -8.97
C VAL A 424 -15.37 17.23 -8.92
N TYR A 425 -15.43 17.81 -7.73
CA TYR A 425 -14.97 19.17 -7.43
C TYR A 425 -13.81 19.14 -6.44
N LEU A 426 -12.89 20.06 -6.63
CA LEU A 426 -11.79 20.33 -5.71
C LEU A 426 -11.98 21.76 -5.16
N TYR A 427 -12.28 21.84 -3.86
CA TYR A 427 -12.34 23.10 -3.12
C TYR A 427 -10.99 23.41 -2.50
N ASP A 428 -10.37 24.48 -2.97
CA ASP A 428 -9.11 24.98 -2.41
C ASP A 428 -9.42 25.88 -1.19
N MET A 429 -9.01 25.40 -0.02
CA MET A 429 -9.21 26.11 1.25
C MET A 429 -8.40 27.41 1.33
N SER A 430 -7.31 27.56 0.55
CA SER A 430 -6.49 28.77 0.51
C SER A 430 -7.17 29.88 -0.28
N THR A 431 -7.74 29.56 -1.44
CA THR A 431 -8.45 30.51 -2.31
C THR A 431 -9.95 30.59 -2.00
N ARG A 432 -10.45 29.68 -1.16
CA ARG A 432 -11.86 29.53 -0.78
C ARG A 432 -12.80 29.41 -1.99
N SER A 433 -12.40 28.61 -2.96
CA SER A 433 -13.19 28.39 -4.15
C SER A 433 -13.02 26.98 -4.70
N ALA A 434 -14.07 26.44 -5.32
CA ALA A 434 -14.04 25.14 -5.95
C ALA A 434 -13.89 25.24 -7.47
N ARG A 435 -13.24 24.23 -8.04
CA ARG A 435 -13.22 23.98 -9.47
C ARG A 435 -13.62 22.54 -9.76
N ARG A 436 -14.30 22.31 -10.87
CA ARG A 436 -14.56 20.96 -11.35
C ARG A 436 -13.26 20.34 -11.86
N VAL A 437 -13.01 19.07 -11.52
CA VAL A 437 -11.82 18.33 -11.92
C VAL A 437 -12.15 17.08 -12.73
N LEU A 438 -13.39 16.61 -12.65
CA LEU A 438 -13.92 15.50 -13.44
C LEU A 438 -15.38 15.74 -13.77
#